data_e27b5f88082a12e7ae3a02b216ee4b02
#
_entry.id   e27b5f88082a12e7ae3a02b216ee4b02
#
_cell.length_a   1.000
_cell.length_b   1.000
_cell.length_c   1.000
_cell.angle_alpha   90.00
_cell.angle_beta   90.00
_cell.angle_gamma   90.00
#
_symmetry.space_group_name_H-M   'P 1'
#
loop_
_entity.id
_entity.type
_entity.pdbx_description
1 polymer ?
#
loop_
_entity_poly.entity_id
_entity_poly.type
_entity_poly.pdbx_seq_one_letter_code
_entity_poly.pdbx_strand_id
1 'polypeptide(L)'
;AYNCQTISGGTFEGTVEVYASSGTEAKIEGGTFEKDMTLANYYAPLTIKDGLFDGAVSIKGCNSPLSISGGLFTKAVDVSNIDDPTNLQITGGYFVSKPTVPEGSVSFTSVSDRNYRAFKVPVNGDWSEKGYSSLYVPHGSSEPSTVIKTNTKLIDCLADGVSIMESLLVYGDNTYGIPVQNYEKIVLVTKEPAPPTPDEPDKPGDEIDPGFSSGAAALGIVLGTAGLGYITYAHISSLYLYYTLPGGFIPSTRQELANVLWTTAGKPDPVSTALYTDIPADNIEQQKAARWCAE
;
A
#
# COMPACT_ATOMS: atom_id res chain seq x y z
N ALA A 1 -34.03 -11.12 -8.30
CA ALA A 1 -33.65 -10.35 -9.49
C ALA A 1 -34.49 -9.11 -9.53
N TYR A 2 -33.87 -7.95 -9.43
CA TYR A 2 -34.56 -6.66 -9.51
C TYR A 2 -34.28 -6.06 -10.89
N ASN A 3 -35.34 -5.66 -11.57
CA ASN A 3 -35.24 -4.83 -12.77
C ASN A 3 -35.00 -3.40 -12.31
N CYS A 4 -33.79 -3.15 -11.75
CA CYS A 4 -33.43 -1.86 -11.17
C CYS A 4 -32.71 -1.04 -12.23
N GLN A 5 -33.21 0.18 -12.48
CA GLN A 5 -32.59 1.08 -13.44
C GLN A 5 -31.43 1.85 -12.82
N THR A 6 -31.51 2.18 -11.54
CA THR A 6 -30.43 2.96 -10.86
C THR A 6 -30.34 2.59 -9.40
N ILE A 7 -29.11 2.33 -8.95
CA ILE A 7 -28.73 2.23 -7.54
C ILE A 7 -27.89 3.47 -7.23
N SER A 8 -28.44 4.38 -6.44
CA SER A 8 -27.76 5.65 -6.11
C SER A 8 -27.10 5.66 -4.74
N GLY A 9 -27.32 4.61 -3.91
CA GLY A 9 -26.75 4.51 -2.57
C GLY A 9 -27.39 3.39 -1.77
N GLY A 10 -27.07 3.36 -0.46
CA GLY A 10 -27.53 2.34 0.48
C GLY A 10 -26.47 1.26 0.76
N THR A 11 -26.72 0.43 1.77
CA THR A 11 -25.85 -0.69 2.14
C THR A 11 -26.54 -2.00 1.83
N PHE A 12 -25.84 -2.88 1.11
CA PHE A 12 -26.32 -4.20 0.69
C PHE A 12 -25.48 -5.27 1.39
N GLU A 13 -26.06 -5.90 2.44
CA GLU A 13 -25.39 -6.89 3.29
C GLU A 13 -25.41 -8.32 2.68
N GLY A 14 -26.19 -8.54 1.65
CA GLY A 14 -26.31 -9.81 0.94
C GLY A 14 -25.69 -9.76 -0.45
N THR A 15 -25.66 -10.92 -1.14
CA THR A 15 -25.26 -10.99 -2.54
C THR A 15 -26.24 -10.21 -3.43
N VAL A 16 -25.69 -9.46 -4.38
CA VAL A 16 -26.46 -8.62 -5.29
C VAL A 16 -26.34 -9.13 -6.72
N GLU A 17 -27.46 -9.26 -7.40
CA GLU A 17 -27.53 -9.56 -8.83
C GLU A 17 -28.25 -8.42 -9.56
N VAL A 18 -27.58 -7.83 -10.54
CA VAL A 18 -28.14 -6.77 -11.38
C VAL A 18 -28.18 -7.25 -12.82
N TYR A 19 -29.37 -7.24 -13.39
CA TYR A 19 -29.62 -7.59 -14.79
C TYR A 19 -30.06 -6.35 -15.56
N ALA A 20 -29.23 -5.87 -16.48
CA ALA A 20 -29.65 -4.88 -17.46
C ALA A 20 -30.49 -5.57 -18.55
N SER A 21 -31.80 -5.50 -18.42
CA SER A 21 -32.74 -6.09 -19.34
C SER A 21 -33.36 -5.09 -20.31
N SER A 22 -33.81 -5.55 -21.44
CA SER A 22 -34.30 -4.85 -22.64
C SER A 22 -34.64 -3.34 -22.50
N GLY A 23 -33.83 -2.53 -23.15
CA GLY A 23 -34.15 -1.14 -23.50
C GLY A 23 -33.84 -0.06 -22.47
N THR A 24 -33.40 -0.41 -21.24
CA THR A 24 -33.11 0.58 -20.22
C THR A 24 -31.73 0.34 -19.61
N GLU A 25 -30.90 1.36 -19.61
CA GLU A 25 -29.58 1.35 -18.98
C GLU A 25 -29.71 1.08 -17.47
N ALA A 26 -28.87 0.16 -16.96
CA ALA A 26 -28.70 -0.04 -15.53
C ALA A 26 -27.53 0.79 -15.03
N LYS A 27 -27.72 1.50 -13.90
CA LYS A 27 -26.70 2.38 -13.33
C LYS A 27 -26.44 2.05 -11.87
N ILE A 28 -25.15 2.05 -11.50
CA ILE A 28 -24.70 2.06 -10.12
C ILE A 28 -23.95 3.38 -9.93
N GLU A 29 -24.58 4.29 -9.20
CA GLU A 29 -24.05 5.66 -8.96
C GLU A 29 -23.50 5.82 -7.55
N GLY A 30 -23.61 4.78 -6.71
CA GLY A 30 -23.10 4.73 -5.35
C GLY A 30 -23.62 3.52 -4.58
N GLY A 31 -23.32 3.47 -3.29
CA GLY A 31 -23.71 2.40 -2.37
C GLY A 31 -22.54 1.56 -1.88
N THR A 32 -22.81 0.78 -0.83
CA THR A 32 -21.86 -0.16 -0.23
C THR A 32 -22.37 -1.57 -0.43
N PHE A 33 -21.56 -2.43 -1.07
CA PHE A 33 -21.88 -3.82 -1.39
C PHE A 33 -20.91 -4.72 -0.61
N GLU A 34 -21.38 -5.33 0.50
CA GLU A 34 -20.54 -6.08 1.42
C GLU A 34 -20.23 -7.51 0.95
N LYS A 35 -21.03 -8.03 0.03
CA LYS A 35 -20.90 -9.39 -0.50
C LYS A 35 -20.76 -9.37 -2.01
N ASP A 36 -20.53 -10.56 -2.56
CA ASP A 36 -20.31 -10.75 -3.99
C ASP A 36 -21.45 -10.18 -4.84
N MET A 37 -21.09 -9.61 -5.97
CA MET A 37 -22.01 -9.02 -6.93
C MET A 37 -21.86 -9.70 -8.29
N THR A 38 -22.99 -10.02 -8.89
CA THR A 38 -23.06 -10.46 -10.29
C THR A 38 -23.80 -9.42 -11.11
N LEU A 39 -23.16 -8.97 -12.18
CA LEU A 39 -23.72 -8.00 -13.12
C LEU A 39 -23.86 -8.70 -14.49
N ALA A 40 -24.99 -8.48 -15.15
CA ALA A 40 -25.23 -9.03 -16.49
C ALA A 40 -25.92 -7.99 -17.36
N ASN A 41 -25.31 -7.66 -18.50
CA ASN A 41 -25.82 -6.67 -19.44
C ASN A 41 -25.99 -7.23 -20.86
N TYR A 42 -26.86 -8.22 -20.98
CA TYR A 42 -27.13 -8.88 -22.25
C TYR A 42 -27.83 -7.99 -23.28
N TYR A 43 -28.72 -7.07 -22.84
CA TYR A 43 -29.64 -6.37 -23.73
C TYR A 43 -29.71 -4.85 -23.52
N ALA A 44 -29.01 -4.34 -22.52
CA ALA A 44 -28.97 -2.92 -22.21
C ALA A 44 -27.63 -2.47 -21.63
N PRO A 45 -27.23 -1.21 -21.79
CA PRO A 45 -26.00 -0.69 -21.21
C PRO A 45 -25.98 -0.82 -19.70
N LEU A 46 -24.78 -1.01 -19.13
CA LEU A 46 -24.52 -1.01 -17.69
C LEU A 46 -23.41 0.01 -17.38
N THR A 47 -23.70 0.91 -16.46
CA THR A 47 -22.74 1.94 -16.04
C THR A 47 -22.49 1.87 -14.54
N ILE A 48 -21.22 1.82 -14.13
CA ILE A 48 -20.79 1.95 -12.74
C ILE A 48 -20.01 3.25 -12.61
N LYS A 49 -20.56 4.21 -11.84
CA LYS A 49 -19.94 5.53 -11.63
C LYS A 49 -19.23 5.64 -10.31
N ASP A 50 -19.77 5.01 -9.27
CA ASP A 50 -19.22 5.04 -7.91
C ASP A 50 -19.79 3.87 -7.08
N GLY A 51 -19.24 3.64 -5.89
CA GLY A 51 -19.66 2.62 -4.93
C GLY A 51 -18.47 1.98 -4.24
N LEU A 52 -18.72 1.41 -3.06
CA LEU A 52 -17.80 0.56 -2.35
C LEU A 52 -18.18 -0.92 -2.55
N PHE A 53 -17.32 -1.67 -3.22
CA PHE A 53 -17.52 -3.10 -3.52
C PHE A 53 -16.56 -3.93 -2.65
N ASP A 54 -17.04 -4.39 -1.48
CA ASP A 54 -16.26 -5.21 -0.54
C ASP A 54 -16.31 -6.71 -0.88
N GLY A 55 -17.26 -7.15 -1.73
CA GLY A 55 -17.31 -8.48 -2.32
C GLY A 55 -16.64 -8.57 -3.70
N ALA A 56 -16.47 -9.78 -4.22
CA ALA A 56 -16.03 -9.98 -5.58
C ALA A 56 -17.12 -9.56 -6.59
N VAL A 57 -16.71 -8.95 -7.71
CA VAL A 57 -17.62 -8.51 -8.76
C VAL A 57 -17.38 -9.34 -10.01
N SER A 58 -18.42 -10.04 -10.47
CA SER A 58 -18.39 -10.83 -11.71
C SER A 58 -19.34 -10.22 -12.73
N ILE A 59 -18.82 -9.87 -13.90
CA ILE A 59 -19.60 -9.26 -14.98
C ILE A 59 -19.70 -10.26 -16.14
N LYS A 60 -20.89 -10.54 -16.60
CA LYS A 60 -21.20 -11.59 -17.58
C LYS A 60 -21.98 -11.03 -18.76
N GLY A 61 -21.79 -11.63 -19.89
CA GLY A 61 -22.65 -11.49 -21.07
C GLY A 61 -22.55 -10.21 -21.86
N CYS A 62 -21.69 -9.27 -21.54
CA CYS A 62 -21.52 -7.92 -22.11
C CYS A 62 -21.78 -7.77 -23.64
N ASN A 63 -23.01 -8.06 -24.10
CA ASN A 63 -23.43 -7.84 -25.48
C ASN A 63 -23.87 -6.39 -25.74
N SER A 64 -23.87 -5.57 -24.69
CA SER A 64 -24.18 -4.15 -24.69
C SER A 64 -23.06 -3.37 -24.00
N PRO A 65 -22.95 -2.05 -24.21
CA PRO A 65 -21.90 -1.27 -23.59
C PRO A 65 -21.84 -1.42 -22.08
N LEU A 66 -20.63 -1.65 -21.55
CA LEU A 66 -20.30 -1.66 -20.13
C LEU A 66 -19.30 -0.56 -19.84
N SER A 67 -19.66 0.36 -18.94
CA SER A 67 -18.79 1.44 -18.53
C SER A 67 -18.52 1.41 -17.03
N ILE A 68 -17.24 1.45 -16.64
CA ILE A 68 -16.82 1.65 -15.24
C ILE A 68 -15.99 2.94 -15.21
N SER A 69 -16.52 3.97 -14.57
CA SER A 69 -15.87 5.28 -14.46
C SER A 69 -15.46 5.66 -13.03
N GLY A 70 -15.81 4.86 -12.04
CA GLY A 70 -15.46 5.10 -10.64
C GLY A 70 -15.78 3.90 -9.75
N GLY A 71 -15.70 4.13 -8.43
CA GLY A 71 -15.91 3.13 -7.39
C GLY A 71 -14.61 2.52 -6.86
N LEU A 72 -14.72 1.91 -5.68
CA LEU A 72 -13.63 1.22 -5.01
C LEU A 72 -13.94 -0.27 -4.92
N PHE A 73 -13.08 -1.08 -5.52
CA PHE A 73 -13.21 -2.53 -5.58
C PHE A 73 -12.13 -3.17 -4.69
N THR A 74 -12.53 -3.70 -3.52
CA THR A 74 -11.58 -4.27 -2.55
C THR A 74 -11.26 -5.74 -2.81
N LYS A 75 -12.04 -6.41 -3.67
CA LYS A 75 -11.85 -7.80 -4.08
C LYS A 75 -11.69 -7.91 -5.58
N ALA A 76 -11.59 -9.15 -6.06
CA ALA A 76 -11.44 -9.43 -7.49
C ALA A 76 -12.62 -8.88 -8.31
N VAL A 77 -12.29 -8.30 -9.46
CA VAL A 77 -13.26 -7.92 -10.50
C VAL A 77 -12.96 -8.77 -11.73
N ASP A 78 -13.93 -9.57 -12.14
CA ASP A 78 -13.82 -10.44 -13.30
C ASP A 78 -14.73 -9.97 -14.42
N VAL A 79 -14.13 -9.52 -15.50
CA VAL A 79 -14.77 -9.08 -16.76
C VAL A 79 -14.22 -9.89 -17.94
N SER A 80 -13.64 -11.06 -17.68
CA SER A 80 -13.00 -11.89 -18.73
C SER A 80 -14.01 -12.54 -19.68
N ASN A 81 -15.24 -12.76 -19.23
CA ASN A 81 -16.28 -13.51 -19.96
C ASN A 81 -17.26 -12.57 -20.66
N ILE A 82 -16.75 -11.62 -21.45
CA ILE A 82 -17.56 -10.74 -22.29
C ILE A 82 -17.47 -11.18 -23.74
N ASP A 83 -18.61 -11.15 -24.43
CA ASP A 83 -18.70 -11.63 -25.81
C ASP A 83 -18.00 -10.67 -26.80
N ASP A 84 -18.05 -9.37 -26.54
CA ASP A 84 -17.42 -8.34 -27.37
C ASP A 84 -16.59 -7.36 -26.50
N PRO A 85 -15.25 -7.48 -26.50
CA PRO A 85 -14.34 -6.59 -25.77
C PRO A 85 -14.47 -5.11 -26.12
N THR A 86 -14.98 -4.76 -27.30
CA THR A 86 -15.17 -3.35 -27.71
C THR A 86 -16.28 -2.65 -26.92
N ASN A 87 -17.16 -3.41 -26.30
CA ASN A 87 -18.20 -2.89 -25.41
C ASN A 87 -17.67 -2.50 -24.02
N LEU A 88 -16.44 -2.90 -23.67
CA LEU A 88 -15.86 -2.63 -22.35
C LEU A 88 -15.12 -1.29 -22.30
N GLN A 89 -15.54 -0.41 -21.41
CA GLN A 89 -14.87 0.87 -21.13
C GLN A 89 -14.63 0.99 -19.62
N ILE A 90 -13.37 0.82 -19.19
CA ILE A 90 -12.97 1.11 -17.80
C ILE A 90 -12.09 2.36 -17.83
N THR A 91 -12.67 3.50 -17.46
CA THR A 91 -12.01 4.80 -17.52
C THR A 91 -11.68 5.37 -16.14
N GLY A 92 -12.16 4.75 -15.06
CA GLY A 92 -11.93 5.17 -13.69
C GLY A 92 -12.13 4.01 -12.72
N GLY A 93 -12.05 4.32 -11.41
CA GLY A 93 -12.16 3.35 -10.33
C GLY A 93 -10.81 2.97 -9.72
N TYR A 94 -10.90 2.43 -8.52
CA TYR A 94 -9.76 2.02 -7.70
C TYR A 94 -9.87 0.52 -7.42
N PHE A 95 -8.87 -0.26 -7.81
CA PHE A 95 -8.92 -1.71 -7.70
C PHE A 95 -7.77 -2.21 -6.82
N VAL A 96 -8.07 -2.84 -5.69
CA VAL A 96 -7.05 -3.42 -4.79
C VAL A 96 -6.35 -4.62 -5.46
N SER A 97 -7.09 -5.37 -6.26
CA SER A 97 -6.55 -6.43 -7.10
C SER A 97 -6.69 -6.05 -8.58
N LYS A 98 -5.69 -6.35 -9.41
CA LYS A 98 -5.78 -6.09 -10.85
C LYS A 98 -7.01 -6.80 -11.42
N PRO A 99 -7.95 -6.09 -12.08
CA PRO A 99 -9.11 -6.70 -12.70
C PRO A 99 -8.73 -7.73 -13.79
N THR A 100 -9.48 -8.80 -13.87
CA THR A 100 -9.38 -9.75 -14.96
C THR A 100 -10.25 -9.27 -16.11
N VAL A 101 -9.63 -8.87 -17.21
CA VAL A 101 -10.29 -8.33 -18.40
C VAL A 101 -9.79 -9.09 -19.63
N PRO A 102 -10.51 -9.05 -20.78
CA PRO A 102 -10.02 -9.60 -22.03
C PRO A 102 -8.68 -9.00 -22.44
N GLU A 103 -7.81 -9.81 -23.02
CA GLU A 103 -6.48 -9.37 -23.43
C GLU A 103 -6.57 -8.18 -24.40
N GLY A 104 -5.77 -7.14 -24.12
CA GLY A 104 -5.70 -5.93 -24.95
C GLY A 104 -6.87 -4.95 -24.79
N SER A 105 -7.88 -5.24 -23.96
CA SER A 105 -9.05 -4.35 -23.81
C SER A 105 -8.77 -3.12 -22.96
N VAL A 106 -8.16 -3.31 -21.78
CA VAL A 106 -7.84 -2.21 -20.83
C VAL A 106 -6.52 -2.50 -20.14
N SER A 107 -5.68 -1.49 -20.03
CA SER A 107 -4.43 -1.52 -19.26
C SER A 107 -4.60 -0.82 -17.92
N PHE A 108 -3.80 -1.21 -16.93
CA PHE A 108 -3.86 -0.67 -15.58
C PHE A 108 -2.49 -0.21 -15.12
N THR A 109 -2.46 0.97 -14.50
CA THR A 109 -1.28 1.50 -13.80
C THR A 109 -1.31 1.02 -12.34
N SER A 110 -0.20 0.45 -11.87
CA SER A 110 -0.03 0.12 -10.46
C SER A 110 0.42 1.36 -9.69
N VAL A 111 -0.33 1.77 -8.68
CA VAL A 111 0.04 2.86 -7.76
C VAL A 111 0.38 2.25 -6.41
N SER A 112 1.57 2.53 -5.89
CA SER A 112 2.03 2.00 -4.61
C SER A 112 2.73 3.06 -3.77
N ASP A 113 2.72 2.93 -2.46
CA ASP A 113 3.51 3.77 -1.55
C ASP A 113 4.83 3.05 -1.19
N ARG A 114 5.97 3.69 -1.47
CA ARG A 114 7.30 3.14 -1.18
C ARG A 114 7.50 2.81 0.30
N ASN A 115 6.90 3.59 1.18
CA ASN A 115 7.04 3.41 2.63
C ASN A 115 5.98 2.48 3.22
N TYR A 116 5.21 1.78 2.37
CA TYR A 116 4.11 0.88 2.76
C TYR A 116 3.06 1.56 3.64
N ARG A 117 2.95 2.88 3.57
CA ARG A 117 1.96 3.65 4.30
C ARG A 117 0.68 3.69 3.49
N ALA A 118 -0.41 3.51 4.21
CA ALA A 118 -1.70 3.51 3.58
C ALA A 118 -2.06 4.91 3.04
N PHE A 119 -2.51 4.97 1.81
CA PHE A 119 -3.18 6.14 1.23
C PHE A 119 -4.67 5.85 1.09
N LYS A 120 -5.46 6.89 1.02
CA LYS A 120 -6.91 6.83 0.90
C LYS A 120 -7.34 7.30 -0.49
N VAL A 121 -8.49 6.80 -0.93
CA VAL A 121 -9.10 7.17 -2.21
C VAL A 121 -10.56 7.61 -1.99
N PRO A 122 -11.10 8.49 -2.83
CA PRO A 122 -12.49 8.90 -2.71
C PRO A 122 -13.43 7.78 -3.14
N VAL A 123 -14.52 7.60 -2.42
CA VAL A 123 -15.61 6.69 -2.73
C VAL A 123 -16.91 7.21 -2.09
N ASN A 124 -18.02 7.17 -2.81
CA ASN A 124 -19.32 7.69 -2.38
C ASN A 124 -19.25 9.16 -1.88
N GLY A 125 -18.36 9.97 -2.45
CA GLY A 125 -18.15 11.37 -2.09
C GLY A 125 -17.27 11.62 -0.86
N ASP A 126 -16.83 10.57 -0.17
CA ASP A 126 -15.99 10.65 1.01
C ASP A 126 -14.64 9.92 0.79
N TRP A 127 -13.70 10.06 1.73
CA TRP A 127 -12.48 9.26 1.72
C TRP A 127 -12.76 7.88 2.32
N SER A 128 -12.25 6.83 1.67
CA SER A 128 -12.35 5.47 2.22
C SER A 128 -11.81 5.42 3.64
N GLU A 129 -12.50 4.71 4.54
CA GLU A 129 -12.03 4.53 5.92
C GLU A 129 -10.74 3.72 5.98
N LYS A 130 -10.61 2.72 5.08
CA LYS A 130 -9.41 1.89 4.96
C LYS A 130 -8.35 2.61 4.13
N GLY A 131 -7.10 2.48 4.55
CA GLY A 131 -5.97 2.90 3.74
C GLY A 131 -5.43 1.75 2.88
N TYR A 132 -4.81 2.10 1.76
CA TYR A 132 -4.26 1.14 0.78
C TYR A 132 -2.78 1.44 0.55
N SER A 133 -1.96 0.38 0.52
CA SER A 133 -0.53 0.48 0.19
C SER A 133 -0.27 0.33 -1.31
N SER A 134 -1.21 -0.26 -2.04
CA SER A 134 -1.17 -0.38 -3.49
C SER A 134 -2.58 -0.49 -4.07
N LEU A 135 -2.75 0.02 -5.28
CA LEU A 135 -3.96 -0.05 -6.08
C LEU A 135 -3.61 -0.18 -7.57
N TYR A 136 -4.57 -0.64 -8.34
CA TYR A 136 -4.56 -0.57 -9.79
C TYR A 136 -5.59 0.46 -10.24
N VAL A 137 -5.23 1.31 -11.19
CA VAL A 137 -6.11 2.30 -11.80
C VAL A 137 -6.06 2.15 -13.31
N PRO A 138 -7.16 2.40 -14.05
CA PRO A 138 -7.18 2.20 -15.49
C PRO A 138 -6.26 3.18 -16.20
N HIS A 139 -5.63 2.67 -17.26
CA HIS A 139 -4.73 3.38 -18.13
C HIS A 139 -5.52 4.21 -19.17
N GLY A 140 -5.09 5.41 -19.46
CA GLY A 140 -5.58 6.17 -20.62
C GLY A 140 -6.81 7.06 -20.36
N SER A 141 -7.16 7.37 -19.12
CA SER A 141 -8.14 8.43 -18.87
C SER A 141 -7.53 9.80 -19.19
N SER A 142 -8.32 10.68 -19.83
CA SER A 142 -7.85 11.97 -20.34
C SER A 142 -7.71 13.07 -19.27
N GLU A 143 -8.13 12.81 -18.06
CA GLU A 143 -8.09 13.74 -16.93
C GLU A 143 -7.03 13.30 -15.92
N PRO A 144 -6.50 14.19 -15.07
CA PRO A 144 -5.68 13.81 -13.90
C PRO A 144 -6.55 12.98 -12.97
N SER A 145 -6.54 11.71 -13.21
CA SER A 145 -7.67 10.85 -13.01
C SER A 145 -7.65 10.13 -11.69
N THR A 146 -6.50 10.08 -11.03
CA THR A 146 -6.38 9.36 -9.78
C THR A 146 -6.12 10.34 -8.65
N VAL A 147 -7.14 10.54 -7.82
CA VAL A 147 -7.03 11.36 -6.62
C VAL A 147 -6.76 10.47 -5.42
N ILE A 148 -5.71 10.76 -4.70
CA ILE A 148 -5.35 10.05 -3.46
C ILE A 148 -5.08 11.05 -2.34
N LYS A 149 -5.26 10.59 -1.10
CA LYS A 149 -4.87 11.30 0.12
C LYS A 149 -3.86 10.46 0.88
N THR A 150 -2.66 11.00 1.11
CA THR A 150 -1.61 10.31 1.88
C THR A 150 -1.64 10.74 3.34
N ASN A 151 -1.17 9.88 4.25
CA ASN A 151 -1.10 10.20 5.67
C ASN A 151 -0.08 11.29 6.00
N THR A 152 0.94 11.45 5.15
CA THR A 152 1.99 12.46 5.30
C THR A 152 2.29 13.07 3.94
N LYS A 153 2.95 14.23 3.94
CA LYS A 153 3.29 14.93 2.70
C LYS A 153 4.17 14.05 1.79
N LEU A 154 3.89 14.06 0.49
CA LEU A 154 4.75 13.45 -0.51
C LEU A 154 6.12 14.17 -0.55
N ILE A 155 7.19 13.38 -0.58
CA ILE A 155 8.54 13.84 -0.89
C ILE A 155 8.76 13.78 -2.39
N ASP A 156 8.29 12.67 -3.01
CA ASP A 156 8.42 12.42 -4.44
C ASP A 156 7.27 11.54 -4.95
N CYS A 157 7.07 11.55 -6.25
CA CYS A 157 6.17 10.67 -6.96
C CYS A 157 6.88 10.18 -8.22
N LEU A 158 7.15 8.90 -8.30
CA LEU A 158 7.92 8.30 -9.37
C LEU A 158 7.00 7.53 -10.32
N ALA A 159 6.93 7.94 -11.58
CA ALA A 159 6.28 7.20 -12.65
C ALA A 159 7.35 6.46 -13.45
N ASP A 160 7.27 5.14 -13.49
CA ASP A 160 8.26 4.25 -14.11
C ASP A 160 9.72 4.60 -13.74
N GLY A 161 9.90 5.05 -12.48
CA GLY A 161 11.20 5.42 -11.91
C GLY A 161 11.62 6.87 -12.12
N VAL A 162 10.85 7.67 -12.84
CA VAL A 162 11.13 9.11 -13.10
C VAL A 162 10.21 9.96 -12.23
N SER A 163 10.76 11.00 -11.59
CA SER A 163 9.96 11.93 -10.78
C SER A 163 8.97 12.72 -11.64
N ILE A 164 7.72 12.75 -11.20
CA ILE A 164 6.63 13.51 -11.82
C ILE A 164 6.00 14.53 -10.86
N MET A 165 6.75 14.94 -9.81
CA MET A 165 6.23 15.87 -8.78
C MET A 165 5.68 17.17 -9.37
N GLU A 166 6.30 17.71 -10.40
CA GLU A 166 5.86 18.95 -11.07
C GLU A 166 4.54 18.78 -11.83
N SER A 167 4.17 17.56 -12.16
CA SER A 167 2.94 17.23 -12.90
C SER A 167 1.76 16.91 -11.99
N LEU A 168 1.97 16.88 -10.68
CA LEU A 168 0.91 16.59 -9.73
C LEU A 168 -0.01 17.80 -9.53
N LEU A 169 -1.31 17.54 -9.45
CA LEU A 169 -2.26 18.50 -8.93
C LEU A 169 -2.31 18.40 -7.39
N VAL A 170 -2.00 19.48 -6.70
CA VAL A 170 -2.00 19.51 -5.23
C VAL A 170 -3.28 20.22 -4.75
N TYR A 171 -4.17 19.46 -4.13
CA TYR A 171 -5.44 19.99 -3.60
C TYR A 171 -5.35 20.46 -2.14
N GLY A 172 -4.19 20.26 -1.49
CA GLY A 172 -3.99 20.53 -0.06
C GLY A 172 -4.29 19.32 0.82
N ASP A 173 -3.99 19.42 2.11
CA ASP A 173 -4.22 18.36 3.11
C ASP A 173 -3.71 16.98 2.65
N ASN A 174 -2.49 16.94 2.08
CA ASN A 174 -1.85 15.75 1.52
C ASN A 174 -2.69 15.03 0.45
N THR A 175 -3.54 15.76 -0.25
CA THR A 175 -4.37 15.25 -1.35
C THR A 175 -3.77 15.63 -2.70
N TYR A 176 -3.60 14.64 -3.56
CA TYR A 176 -2.91 14.78 -4.83
C TYR A 176 -3.71 14.16 -5.97
N GLY A 177 -3.80 14.87 -7.09
CA GLY A 177 -4.22 14.32 -8.38
C GLY A 177 -3.00 13.84 -9.15
N ILE A 178 -2.98 12.56 -9.50
CA ILE A 178 -1.83 11.91 -10.12
C ILE A 178 -2.17 11.57 -11.56
N PRO A 179 -1.41 12.07 -12.53
CA PRO A 179 -1.56 11.65 -13.91
C PRO A 179 -1.09 10.19 -14.05
N VAL A 180 -2.01 9.29 -14.42
CA VAL A 180 -1.68 7.86 -14.58
C VAL A 180 -1.56 7.44 -16.05
N GLN A 181 -1.76 8.36 -16.97
CA GLN A 181 -1.66 8.09 -18.40
C GLN A 181 -0.25 7.64 -18.80
N ASN A 182 -0.19 6.57 -19.57
CA ASN A 182 1.03 6.03 -20.16
C ASN A 182 2.08 5.51 -19.17
N TYR A 183 1.73 5.30 -17.90
CA TYR A 183 2.65 4.74 -16.92
C TYR A 183 2.18 3.34 -16.49
N GLU A 184 3.13 2.42 -16.40
CA GLU A 184 2.85 1.07 -15.86
C GLU A 184 2.84 1.06 -14.34
N LYS A 185 3.73 1.88 -13.75
CA LYS A 185 3.91 1.90 -12.31
C LYS A 185 4.14 3.30 -11.77
N ILE A 186 3.41 3.65 -10.73
CA ILE A 186 3.61 4.88 -9.95
C ILE A 186 3.97 4.50 -8.51
N VAL A 187 5.03 5.11 -7.99
CA VAL A 187 5.49 4.92 -6.62
C VAL A 187 5.43 6.25 -5.88
N LEU A 188 4.60 6.31 -4.87
CA LEU A 188 4.50 7.43 -3.95
C LEU A 188 5.65 7.34 -2.93
N VAL A 189 6.32 8.46 -2.67
CA VAL A 189 7.38 8.56 -1.66
C VAL A 189 6.91 9.58 -0.63
N THR A 190 6.40 9.09 0.50
CA THR A 190 5.91 9.93 1.59
C THR A 190 7.04 10.25 2.56
N LYS A 191 7.00 11.44 3.17
CA LYS A 191 7.93 11.78 4.25
C LYS A 191 7.61 10.91 5.47
N GLU A 192 8.61 10.27 6.02
CA GLU A 192 8.45 9.62 7.31
C GLU A 192 8.01 10.63 8.37
N PRO A 193 7.07 10.27 9.28
CA PRO A 193 6.85 11.08 10.46
C PRO A 193 8.20 11.20 11.18
N ALA A 194 8.51 12.40 11.66
CA ALA A 194 9.64 12.57 12.57
C ALA A 194 9.51 11.53 13.70
N PRO A 195 10.60 10.85 14.08
CA PRO A 195 10.56 10.02 15.27
C PRO A 195 9.97 10.86 16.40
N PRO A 196 9.12 10.27 17.28
CA PRO A 196 8.58 11.01 18.40
C PRO A 196 9.75 11.71 19.10
N THR A 197 9.65 13.02 19.23
CA THR A 197 10.59 13.77 20.08
C THR A 197 10.60 13.02 21.41
N PRO A 198 11.78 12.62 21.94
CA PRO A 198 11.83 12.07 23.28
C PRO A 198 11.14 13.11 24.18
N ASP A 199 10.12 12.69 24.91
CA ASP A 199 9.48 13.53 25.90
C ASP A 199 10.60 14.15 26.76
N GLU A 200 10.53 15.48 26.99
CA GLU A 200 11.44 16.14 27.92
C GLU A 200 11.50 15.27 29.18
N PRO A 201 12.70 14.96 29.71
CA PRO A 201 12.83 14.06 30.84
C PRO A 201 11.96 14.60 31.96
N ASP A 202 10.97 13.82 32.36
CA ASP A 202 10.12 14.10 33.50
C ASP A 202 10.99 14.41 34.73
N LYS A 203 10.56 15.41 35.47
CA LYS A 203 11.24 15.91 36.66
C LYS A 203 11.64 14.73 37.58
N PRO A 204 12.83 14.80 38.22
CA PRO A 204 13.34 13.74 39.06
C PRO A 204 12.37 13.50 40.23
N GLY A 205 11.70 12.39 40.26
CA GLY A 205 10.74 12.02 41.29
C GLY A 205 10.08 10.66 41.12
N ASP A 206 10.03 10.10 39.92
CA ASP A 206 9.46 8.76 39.74
C ASP A 206 10.57 7.73 39.54
N GLU A 207 10.54 6.69 40.38
CA GLU A 207 11.48 5.56 40.35
C GLU A 207 11.33 4.85 38.98
N ILE A 208 12.30 5.06 38.09
CA ILE A 208 12.44 4.30 36.85
C ILE A 208 13.34 3.10 37.15
N ASP A 209 12.79 1.91 36.95
CA ASP A 209 13.54 0.65 36.98
C ASP A 209 14.74 0.74 36.02
N PRO A 210 16.00 0.57 36.49
CA PRO A 210 17.22 0.87 35.74
C PRO A 210 17.59 -0.24 34.73
N GLY A 211 16.69 -0.67 33.87
CA GLY A 211 16.90 -1.85 33.01
C GLY A 211 16.99 -1.63 31.49
N PHE A 212 16.53 -0.51 30.92
CA PHE A 212 16.52 -0.37 29.46
C PHE A 212 16.97 1.01 28.99
N SER A 213 18.13 1.06 28.33
CA SER A 213 18.54 2.23 27.58
C SER A 213 17.74 2.32 26.25
N SER A 214 17.40 3.55 25.83
CA SER A 214 16.53 3.86 24.68
C SER A 214 16.94 3.21 23.34
N GLY A 215 18.19 2.76 23.17
CA GLY A 215 18.65 2.02 21.99
C GLY A 215 18.19 0.57 21.95
N ALA A 216 18.03 -0.08 23.12
CA ALA A 216 17.58 -1.47 23.20
C ALA A 216 16.04 -1.61 22.99
N ALA A 217 15.27 -0.58 23.34
CA ALA A 217 13.82 -0.57 23.15
C ALA A 217 13.43 -0.54 21.66
N ALA A 218 14.16 0.17 20.82
CA ALA A 218 13.92 0.18 19.38
C ALA A 218 14.19 -1.19 18.72
N LEU A 219 15.19 -1.92 19.20
CA LEU A 219 15.48 -3.29 18.74
C LEU A 219 14.50 -4.33 19.33
N GLY A 220 14.04 -4.14 20.56
CA GLY A 220 13.10 -5.05 21.23
C GLY A 220 11.72 -5.08 20.57
N ILE A 221 11.25 -3.97 20.01
CA ILE A 221 9.98 -3.90 19.27
C ILE A 221 10.08 -4.68 17.94
N VAL A 222 11.24 -4.71 17.31
CA VAL A 222 11.45 -5.46 16.06
C VAL A 222 11.56 -6.98 16.34
N LEU A 223 12.05 -7.39 17.50
CA LEU A 223 12.26 -8.80 17.85
C LEU A 223 11.10 -9.42 18.66
N GLY A 224 10.29 -8.62 19.34
CA GLY A 224 9.24 -9.08 20.25
C GLY A 224 7.92 -9.51 19.60
N THR A 225 7.71 -9.26 18.32
CA THR A 225 6.52 -9.70 17.58
C THR A 225 6.87 -10.83 16.60
N ALA A 226 7.32 -11.94 17.15
CA ALA A 226 7.92 -13.07 16.42
C ALA A 226 7.00 -13.82 15.44
N GLY A 227 5.73 -13.49 15.34
CA GLY A 227 4.81 -14.14 14.40
C GLY A 227 4.51 -13.33 13.13
N LEU A 228 4.51 -12.01 13.22
CA LEU A 228 4.33 -11.10 12.07
C LEU A 228 5.67 -10.57 11.54
N GLY A 229 6.72 -10.65 12.35
CA GLY A 229 8.04 -10.09 12.07
C GLY A 229 8.78 -10.75 10.90
N TYR A 230 8.55 -12.04 10.63
CA TYR A 230 9.33 -12.75 9.61
C TYR A 230 8.98 -12.34 8.17
N ILE A 231 7.72 -12.07 7.89
CA ILE A 231 7.28 -11.66 6.54
C ILE A 231 7.65 -10.18 6.30
N THR A 232 7.52 -9.35 7.34
CA THR A 232 7.93 -7.94 7.30
C THR A 232 9.45 -7.79 7.22
N TYR A 233 10.18 -8.64 7.94
CA TYR A 233 11.65 -8.66 7.96
C TYR A 233 12.27 -8.95 6.59
N ALA A 234 11.71 -9.86 5.82
CA ALA A 234 12.25 -10.24 4.52
C ALA A 234 12.13 -9.13 3.45
N HIS A 235 11.17 -8.21 3.58
CA HIS A 235 10.91 -7.16 2.59
C HIS A 235 11.25 -5.73 3.02
N ILE A 236 11.25 -5.44 4.33
CA ILE A 236 11.56 -4.09 4.86
C ILE A 236 13.04 -3.96 5.28
N SER A 237 13.68 -5.07 5.66
CA SER A 237 14.98 -5.04 6.32
C SER A 237 16.11 -4.52 5.44
N SER A 238 16.11 -4.80 4.15
CA SER A 238 17.25 -4.44 3.30
C SER A 238 17.39 -2.93 3.08
N LEU A 239 16.28 -2.21 2.95
CA LEU A 239 16.30 -0.76 2.71
C LEU A 239 16.40 0.02 4.02
N TYR A 240 15.66 -0.36 5.06
CA TYR A 240 15.71 0.28 6.36
C TYR A 240 17.10 0.12 7.02
N LEU A 241 17.67 -1.10 6.95
CA LEU A 241 19.03 -1.36 7.44
C LEU A 241 20.08 -0.60 6.64
N TYR A 242 19.94 -0.49 5.32
CA TYR A 242 20.86 0.27 4.47
C TYR A 242 20.94 1.75 4.85
N TYR A 243 19.80 2.37 5.23
CA TYR A 243 19.77 3.80 5.57
C TYR A 243 19.97 4.12 7.06
N THR A 244 19.74 3.15 7.95
CA THR A 244 19.84 3.35 9.41
C THR A 244 21.12 2.81 10.02
N LEU A 245 21.79 1.86 9.36
CA LEU A 245 23.02 1.30 9.88
C LEU A 245 24.24 2.16 9.54
N PRO A 246 25.17 2.34 10.48
CA PRO A 246 26.43 3.03 10.22
C PRO A 246 27.19 2.39 9.07
N GLY A 247 27.52 3.18 8.04
CA GLY A 247 28.28 2.73 6.86
C GLY A 247 27.42 2.32 5.66
N GLY A 248 26.07 2.32 5.77
CA GLY A 248 25.17 2.14 4.63
C GLY A 248 25.28 0.77 3.93
N PHE A 249 25.59 -0.30 4.68
CA PHE A 249 25.65 -1.66 4.13
C PHE A 249 24.79 -2.63 4.95
N ILE A 250 24.38 -3.73 4.31
CA ILE A 250 23.64 -4.80 4.97
C ILE A 250 24.63 -5.86 5.43
N PRO A 251 24.71 -6.18 6.74
CA PRO A 251 25.60 -7.21 7.23
C PRO A 251 25.25 -8.57 6.61
N SER A 252 26.22 -9.20 5.97
CA SER A 252 26.09 -10.53 5.37
C SER A 252 26.65 -11.64 6.26
N THR A 253 27.45 -11.26 7.25
CA THR A 253 28.09 -12.19 8.19
C THR A 253 27.70 -11.86 9.63
N ARG A 254 27.79 -12.87 10.52
CA ARG A 254 27.57 -12.68 11.96
C ARG A 254 28.51 -11.63 12.56
N GLN A 255 29.72 -11.54 12.05
CA GLN A 255 30.72 -10.59 12.47
C GLN A 255 30.40 -9.16 12.05
N GLU A 256 29.98 -8.96 10.81
CA GLU A 256 29.52 -7.64 10.33
C GLU A 256 28.30 -7.17 11.14
N LEU A 257 27.36 -8.07 11.45
CA LEU A 257 26.23 -7.78 12.30
C LEU A 257 26.67 -7.35 13.71
N ALA A 258 27.59 -8.07 14.33
CA ALA A 258 28.11 -7.73 15.64
C ALA A 258 28.80 -6.36 15.66
N ASN A 259 29.60 -6.04 14.63
CA ASN A 259 30.22 -4.74 14.49
C ASN A 259 29.22 -3.59 14.35
N VAL A 260 28.18 -3.80 13.57
CA VAL A 260 27.11 -2.82 13.38
C VAL A 260 26.36 -2.56 14.68
N LEU A 261 25.93 -3.61 15.38
CA LEU A 261 25.21 -3.51 16.65
C LEU A 261 26.06 -2.79 17.71
N TRP A 262 27.31 -3.21 17.86
CA TRP A 262 28.24 -2.62 18.80
C TRP A 262 28.54 -1.14 18.49
N THR A 263 28.69 -0.80 17.22
CA THR A 263 28.90 0.61 16.79
C THR A 263 27.66 1.46 17.02
N THR A 264 26.47 0.93 16.77
CA THR A 264 25.20 1.61 17.03
C THR A 264 24.98 1.85 18.51
N ALA A 265 25.44 0.94 19.38
CA ALA A 265 25.41 1.09 20.83
C ALA A 265 26.47 2.05 21.39
N GLY A 266 27.27 2.70 20.53
CA GLY A 266 28.31 3.63 20.97
C GLY A 266 29.62 2.98 21.39
N LYS A 267 29.88 1.73 20.93
CA LYS A 267 31.09 0.97 21.19
C LYS A 267 31.40 0.75 22.69
N PRO A 268 30.46 0.25 23.50
CA PRO A 268 30.70 -0.01 24.89
C PRO A 268 31.78 -1.10 25.09
N ASP A 269 32.61 -0.96 26.12
CA ASP A 269 33.61 -1.96 26.44
C ASP A 269 32.94 -3.24 26.97
N PRO A 270 33.21 -4.43 26.40
CA PRO A 270 32.70 -5.69 26.92
C PRO A 270 33.33 -6.06 28.27
N VAL A 271 32.57 -6.72 29.13
CA VAL A 271 33.06 -7.22 30.43
C VAL A 271 33.91 -8.47 30.23
N SER A 272 33.56 -9.31 29.25
CA SER A 272 34.28 -10.54 28.93
C SER A 272 35.65 -10.25 28.28
N THR A 273 36.65 -11.02 28.66
CA THR A 273 37.99 -11.03 28.05
C THR A 273 38.20 -12.24 27.11
N ALA A 274 37.16 -13.03 26.84
CA ALA A 274 37.24 -14.20 25.98
C ALA A 274 37.76 -13.84 24.57
N LEU A 275 38.54 -14.70 23.97
CA LEU A 275 39.01 -14.59 22.58
C LEU A 275 38.27 -15.57 21.71
N TYR A 276 37.69 -15.06 20.63
CA TYR A 276 37.07 -15.91 19.59
C TYR A 276 38.14 -16.34 18.59
N THR A 277 38.26 -17.66 18.37
CA THR A 277 39.32 -18.25 17.55
C THR A 277 39.09 -18.06 16.05
N ASP A 278 37.88 -17.75 15.64
CA ASP A 278 37.50 -17.47 14.27
C ASP A 278 37.66 -15.96 13.89
N ILE A 279 38.07 -15.13 14.86
CA ILE A 279 38.39 -13.72 14.66
C ILE A 279 39.89 -13.54 14.89
N PRO A 280 40.64 -12.89 13.98
CA PRO A 280 42.07 -12.61 14.19
C PRO A 280 42.32 -11.89 15.51
N ALA A 281 43.28 -12.37 16.29
CA ALA A 281 43.57 -11.85 17.63
C ALA A 281 44.05 -10.40 17.63
N ASP A 282 44.61 -9.92 16.55
CA ASP A 282 45.05 -8.54 16.31
C ASP A 282 43.90 -7.59 15.93
N ASN A 283 42.73 -8.14 15.54
CA ASN A 283 41.55 -7.33 15.26
C ASN A 283 40.74 -7.03 16.55
N ILE A 284 41.27 -6.10 17.34
CA ILE A 284 40.74 -5.75 18.67
C ILE A 284 39.29 -5.29 18.60
N GLU A 285 38.91 -4.51 17.59
CA GLU A 285 37.54 -4.00 17.46
C GLU A 285 36.54 -5.10 17.21
N GLN A 286 36.87 -6.03 16.31
CA GLN A 286 36.00 -7.18 16.01
C GLN A 286 35.87 -8.13 17.20
N GLN A 287 36.96 -8.35 17.93
CA GLN A 287 36.95 -9.12 19.17
C GLN A 287 36.06 -8.47 20.25
N LYS A 288 36.13 -7.14 20.40
CA LYS A 288 35.28 -6.38 21.35
C LYS A 288 33.79 -6.45 20.93
N ALA A 289 33.50 -6.25 19.66
CA ALA A 289 32.13 -6.32 19.16
C ALA A 289 31.50 -7.73 19.37
N ALA A 290 32.26 -8.78 19.06
CA ALA A 290 31.81 -10.15 19.27
C ALA A 290 31.54 -10.48 20.75
N ARG A 291 32.41 -10.03 21.66
CA ARG A 291 32.23 -10.22 23.10
C ARG A 291 30.98 -9.52 23.61
N TRP A 292 30.84 -8.25 23.27
CA TRP A 292 29.71 -7.43 23.70
C TRP A 292 28.38 -8.00 23.20
N CYS A 293 28.33 -8.54 21.99
CA CYS A 293 27.11 -9.18 21.48
C CYS A 293 26.81 -10.54 22.11
N ALA A 294 27.76 -11.15 22.80
CA ALA A 294 27.59 -12.43 23.49
C ALA A 294 27.22 -12.28 24.97
N GLU A 295 27.29 -11.09 25.52
CA GLU A 295 26.87 -10.71 26.87
C GLU A 295 25.39 -10.33 26.92
#